data_a9c1529089c1128db0996768b915bcc1
#
_entry.id   a9c1529089c1128db0996768b915bcc1
#
_cell.length_a   1.000
_cell.length_b   1.000
_cell.length_c   1.000
_cell.angle_alpha   90.00
_cell.angle_beta   90.00
_cell.angle_gamma   90.00
#
_symmetry.space_group_name_H-M   'P 1'
#
loop_
_entity.id
_entity.type
_entity.pdbx_description
1 polymer ?
#
loop_
_entity_poly.entity_id
_entity_poly.type
_entity_poly.pdbx_seq_one_letter_code
_entity_poly.pdbx_strand_id
1 'polypeptide(L)'
;MHEGLPSDGLVIVAKRDCPTCVLIEPVMQSLDRAGPLAVISQDDPVFPSGIGRVIDDHDLQRSFRLGIETVPTLIRLKGGREVERTVGWDRAEWIRVAGAAAAGDGLPAWQPGCGSKSVEPGVHETLVARYGDPGLGSREIAVGEWDDPIEACFERGWSDGL
;
A
#
# COMPACT_ATOMS: atom_id res chain seq x y z
N MET A 1 -13.38 -5.73 4.38
CA MET A 1 -11.98 -5.30 4.54
C MET A 1 -11.25 -5.18 3.24
N HIS A 2 -11.42 -6.15 2.38
CA HIS A 2 -10.97 -5.97 1.01
C HIS A 2 -11.89 -5.00 0.25
N GLU A 3 -13.01 -4.69 0.84
CA GLU A 3 -13.88 -3.65 0.31
C GLU A 3 -13.10 -2.37 0.12
N GLY A 4 -13.29 -1.71 -0.95
CA GLY A 4 -12.55 -0.51 -1.25
C GLY A 4 -11.29 -0.73 -2.06
N LEU A 5 -10.78 -1.96 -2.17
CA LEU A 5 -9.63 -2.25 -3.01
C LEU A 5 -10.10 -2.77 -4.37
N PRO A 6 -9.52 -2.27 -5.47
CA PRO A 6 -9.89 -2.74 -6.80
C PRO A 6 -9.34 -4.15 -7.04
N SER A 7 -10.09 -4.96 -7.80
CA SER A 7 -9.57 -6.25 -8.25
C SER A 7 -8.44 -6.07 -9.27
N ASP A 8 -8.62 -5.10 -10.17
CA ASP A 8 -7.62 -4.73 -11.15
C ASP A 8 -7.42 -3.22 -11.02
N GLY A 9 -6.25 -2.81 -10.57
CA GLY A 9 -5.99 -1.40 -10.35
C GLY A 9 -4.80 -1.20 -9.44
N LEU A 10 -4.78 -0.06 -8.77
CA LEU A 10 -3.64 0.37 -7.99
C LEU A 10 -4.02 0.58 -6.53
N VAL A 11 -3.09 0.30 -5.66
CA VAL A 11 -3.18 0.63 -4.24
C VAL A 11 -1.91 1.39 -3.86
N ILE A 12 -2.08 2.48 -3.14
CA ILE A 12 -0.96 3.24 -2.59
C ILE A 12 -1.12 3.23 -1.09
N VAL A 13 -0.05 2.90 -0.38
CA VAL A 13 -0.01 3.03 1.08
C VAL A 13 0.83 4.26 1.41
N ALA A 14 0.28 5.15 2.19
CA ALA A 14 0.89 6.45 2.46
C ALA A 14 0.54 6.92 3.88
N LYS A 15 1.26 7.94 4.33
CA LYS A 15 0.92 8.66 5.55
C LYS A 15 1.16 10.15 5.34
N ARG A 16 0.36 10.97 6.01
CA ARG A 16 0.53 12.42 5.94
C ARG A 16 1.87 12.85 6.55
N ASP A 17 2.30 12.18 7.60
CA ASP A 17 3.57 12.45 8.26
C ASP A 17 4.73 11.83 7.49
N CYS A 18 4.83 12.22 6.22
CA CYS A 18 5.87 11.73 5.31
C CYS A 18 6.06 12.76 4.20
N PRO A 19 7.20 13.46 4.17
CA PRO A 19 7.43 14.47 3.14
C PRO A 19 7.29 13.94 1.72
N THR A 20 7.73 12.71 1.48
CA THR A 20 7.64 12.11 0.15
C THR A 20 6.18 11.81 -0.21
N CYS A 21 5.38 11.34 0.73
CA CYS A 21 3.96 11.12 0.49
C CYS A 21 3.25 12.44 0.16
N VAL A 22 3.58 13.51 0.88
CA VAL A 22 3.01 14.83 0.60
C VAL A 22 3.46 15.33 -0.78
N LEU A 23 4.74 15.12 -1.11
CA LEU A 23 5.29 15.53 -2.39
C LEU A 23 4.51 14.95 -3.57
N ILE A 24 4.12 13.68 -3.48
CA ILE A 24 3.51 12.97 -4.59
C ILE A 24 1.97 13.00 -4.56
N GLU A 25 1.38 13.84 -3.70
CA GLU A 25 -0.08 13.96 -3.69
C GLU A 25 -0.65 14.25 -5.08
N PRO A 26 -0.06 15.15 -5.89
CA PRO A 26 -0.55 15.36 -7.26
C PRO A 26 -0.48 14.12 -8.14
N VAL A 27 0.51 13.26 -7.92
CA VAL A 27 0.63 11.99 -8.66
C VAL A 27 -0.53 11.07 -8.29
N MET A 28 -0.85 10.99 -7.00
CA MET A 28 -1.98 10.18 -6.56
C MET A 28 -3.28 10.67 -7.17
N GLN A 29 -3.47 11.99 -7.22
CA GLN A 29 -4.66 12.57 -7.85
C GLN A 29 -4.73 12.26 -9.34
N SER A 30 -3.60 12.32 -10.03
CA SER A 30 -3.52 11.98 -11.44
C SER A 30 -3.88 10.52 -11.69
N LEU A 31 -3.38 9.62 -10.84
CA LEU A 31 -3.67 8.20 -10.94
C LEU A 31 -5.15 7.91 -10.65
N ASP A 32 -5.74 8.63 -9.70
CA ASP A 32 -7.16 8.47 -9.39
C ASP A 32 -8.04 8.82 -10.59
N ARG A 33 -7.66 9.85 -11.32
CA ARG A 33 -8.39 10.24 -12.54
C ARG A 33 -8.19 9.27 -13.68
N ALA A 34 -7.07 8.55 -13.68
CA ALA A 34 -6.71 7.67 -14.79
C ALA A 34 -7.35 6.28 -14.71
N GLY A 35 -7.70 5.82 -13.51
CA GLY A 35 -8.27 4.48 -13.36
C GLY A 35 -8.52 4.10 -11.91
N PRO A 36 -8.87 2.84 -11.66
CA PRO A 36 -9.17 2.39 -10.30
C PRO A 36 -7.97 2.54 -9.37
N LEU A 37 -8.17 3.23 -8.26
CA LEU A 37 -7.15 3.48 -7.25
C LEU A 37 -7.80 3.50 -5.88
N ALA A 38 -7.12 2.92 -4.90
CA ALA A 38 -7.41 3.12 -3.49
C ALA A 38 -6.13 3.55 -2.80
N VAL A 39 -6.24 4.51 -1.88
CA VAL A 39 -5.10 4.92 -1.06
C VAL A 39 -5.39 4.50 0.38
N ILE A 40 -4.46 3.77 0.95
CA ILE A 40 -4.50 3.34 2.35
C ILE A 40 -3.68 4.36 3.13
N SER A 41 -4.34 5.10 4.02
CA SER A 41 -3.73 6.17 4.80
C SER A 41 -3.51 5.73 6.24
N GLN A 42 -2.28 5.82 6.71
CA GLN A 42 -1.91 5.29 8.02
C GLN A 42 -2.24 6.22 9.18
N ASP A 43 -2.38 7.50 8.93
CA ASP A 43 -2.52 8.48 10.02
C ASP A 43 -3.64 9.51 9.82
N ASP A 44 -4.01 9.82 8.60
CA ASP A 44 -4.98 10.88 8.34
C ASP A 44 -5.95 10.42 7.25
N PRO A 45 -7.23 10.14 7.59
CA PRO A 45 -8.18 9.62 6.61
C PRO A 45 -8.61 10.64 5.55
N VAL A 46 -8.25 11.92 5.72
CA VAL A 46 -8.53 12.92 4.68
C VAL A 46 -7.31 13.22 3.81
N PHE A 47 -6.23 12.51 4.04
CA PHE A 47 -5.03 12.61 3.21
C PHE A 47 -4.86 11.31 2.41
N PRO A 48 -4.54 11.40 1.11
CA PRO A 48 -4.41 12.59 0.28
C PRO A 48 -5.77 13.18 -0.08
N SER A 49 -5.78 14.49 -0.36
CA SER A 49 -7.00 15.16 -0.76
C SER A 49 -7.31 14.88 -2.23
N GLY A 50 -8.56 15.03 -2.62
CA GLY A 50 -8.98 14.89 -4.01
C GLY A 50 -8.96 13.46 -4.54
N ILE A 51 -8.98 12.48 -3.66
CA ILE A 51 -8.98 11.05 -4.02
C ILE A 51 -10.35 10.48 -3.65
N GLY A 52 -10.97 9.76 -4.59
CA GLY A 52 -12.29 9.19 -4.37
C GLY A 52 -12.33 8.08 -3.34
N ARG A 53 -11.24 7.35 -3.16
CA ARG A 53 -11.23 6.23 -2.24
C ARG A 53 -9.98 6.26 -1.37
N VAL A 54 -10.12 6.80 -0.17
CA VAL A 54 -9.09 6.78 0.86
C VAL A 54 -9.57 5.87 1.98
N ILE A 55 -8.76 4.92 2.35
CA ILE A 55 -9.07 3.92 3.37
C ILE A 55 -8.28 4.27 4.62
N ASP A 56 -8.99 4.45 5.73
CA ASP A 56 -8.37 4.74 7.02
C ASP A 56 -7.71 3.47 7.55
N ASP A 57 -6.41 3.53 7.76
CA ASP A 57 -5.63 2.41 8.29
C ASP A 57 -4.91 2.80 9.57
N HIS A 58 -5.58 3.61 10.42
CA HIS A 58 -4.95 4.07 11.66
C HIS A 58 -4.62 2.90 12.60
N ASP A 59 -5.31 1.77 12.48
CA ASP A 59 -5.00 0.57 13.26
C ASP A 59 -3.87 -0.25 12.61
N LEU A 60 -3.42 0.15 11.42
CA LEU A 60 -2.28 -0.42 10.71
C LEU A 60 -2.45 -1.88 10.29
N GLN A 61 -3.66 -2.42 10.37
CA GLN A 61 -3.90 -3.82 10.03
C GLN A 61 -3.57 -4.10 8.57
N ARG A 62 -4.02 -3.23 7.65
CA ARG A 62 -3.77 -3.44 6.22
C ARG A 62 -2.30 -3.27 5.87
N SER A 63 -1.66 -2.24 6.42
CA SER A 63 -0.23 -2.04 6.22
C SER A 63 0.57 -3.22 6.72
N PHE A 64 0.21 -3.73 7.88
CA PHE A 64 0.88 -4.88 8.46
C PHE A 64 0.72 -6.12 7.60
N ARG A 65 -0.50 -6.41 7.15
CA ARG A 65 -0.77 -7.59 6.33
C ARG A 65 -0.11 -7.52 4.96
N LEU A 66 0.01 -6.31 4.41
CA LEU A 66 0.68 -6.11 3.12
C LEU A 66 2.20 -6.09 3.24
N GLY A 67 2.74 -6.16 4.45
CA GLY A 67 4.18 -6.13 4.66
C GLY A 67 4.80 -4.80 4.27
N ILE A 68 4.13 -3.69 4.59
CA ILE A 68 4.61 -2.36 4.24
C ILE A 68 5.71 -1.95 5.21
N GLU A 69 6.90 -1.70 4.68
CA GLU A 69 8.05 -1.22 5.45
C GLU A 69 8.34 0.24 5.17
N THR A 70 8.01 0.70 3.99
CA THR A 70 8.29 2.05 3.53
C THR A 70 7.03 2.66 2.93
N VAL A 71 6.79 3.94 3.18
CA VAL A 71 5.73 4.68 2.51
C VAL A 71 6.36 5.84 1.71
N PRO A 72 5.81 6.21 0.56
CA PRO A 72 4.72 5.53 -0.10
C PRO A 72 5.16 4.20 -0.71
N THR A 73 4.22 3.27 -0.79
CA THR A 73 4.39 2.04 -1.57
C THR A 73 3.26 2.00 -2.58
N LEU A 74 3.61 1.75 -3.83
CA LEU A 74 2.65 1.59 -4.93
C LEU A 74 2.55 0.12 -5.29
N ILE A 75 1.33 -0.39 -5.33
CA ILE A 75 1.05 -1.80 -5.61
C ILE A 75 0.08 -1.89 -6.78
N ARG A 76 0.40 -2.75 -7.75
CA ARG A 76 -0.54 -3.09 -8.82
C ARG A 76 -1.23 -4.40 -8.45
N LEU A 77 -2.55 -4.40 -8.54
CA LEU A 77 -3.38 -5.59 -8.34
C LEU A 77 -3.93 -6.04 -9.68
N LYS A 78 -3.99 -7.35 -9.85
CA LYS A 78 -4.61 -7.97 -11.01
C LYS A 78 -5.29 -9.24 -10.54
N GLY A 79 -6.59 -9.37 -10.82
CA GLY A 79 -7.36 -10.50 -10.35
C GLY A 79 -7.38 -10.61 -8.83
N GLY A 80 -7.31 -9.49 -8.13
CA GLY A 80 -7.31 -9.45 -6.68
C GLY A 80 -5.97 -9.79 -6.04
N ARG A 81 -4.91 -9.95 -6.83
CA ARG A 81 -3.59 -10.31 -6.31
C ARG A 81 -2.56 -9.26 -6.67
N GLU A 82 -1.57 -9.11 -5.80
CA GLU A 82 -0.44 -8.22 -6.06
C GLU A 82 0.45 -8.83 -7.15
N VAL A 83 0.71 -8.05 -8.20
CA VAL A 83 1.59 -8.48 -9.29
C VAL A 83 2.87 -7.67 -9.37
N GLU A 84 2.88 -6.44 -8.85
CA GLU A 84 4.06 -5.59 -8.81
C GLU A 84 3.95 -4.62 -7.65
N ARG A 85 5.10 -4.19 -7.11
CA ARG A 85 5.16 -3.08 -6.17
C ARG A 85 6.45 -2.31 -6.33
N THR A 86 6.41 -1.03 -5.94
CA THR A 86 7.59 -0.20 -5.81
C THR A 86 7.45 0.66 -4.57
N VAL A 87 8.57 0.99 -3.94
CA VAL A 87 8.58 1.75 -2.68
C VAL A 87 9.30 3.07 -2.87
N GLY A 88 8.90 4.08 -2.07
CA GLY A 88 9.43 5.42 -2.20
C GLY A 88 8.91 6.07 -3.47
N TRP A 89 9.56 7.16 -3.88
CA TRP A 89 9.23 7.84 -5.12
C TRP A 89 10.39 7.72 -6.10
N ASP A 90 10.15 7.02 -7.19
CA ASP A 90 11.06 6.91 -8.34
C ASP A 90 10.19 6.99 -9.57
N ARG A 91 10.29 8.10 -10.31
CA ARG A 91 9.40 8.34 -11.46
C ARG A 91 9.39 7.16 -12.43
N ALA A 92 10.57 6.64 -12.77
CA ALA A 92 10.66 5.56 -13.75
C ALA A 92 9.93 4.31 -13.26
N GLU A 93 10.09 3.98 -11.98
CA GLU A 93 9.43 2.82 -11.40
C GLU A 93 7.92 3.00 -11.29
N TRP A 94 7.48 4.20 -10.91
CA TRP A 94 6.05 4.49 -10.83
C TRP A 94 5.40 4.45 -12.22
N ILE A 95 6.08 4.96 -13.23
CA ILE A 95 5.58 4.87 -14.61
C ILE A 95 5.53 3.40 -15.05
N ARG A 96 6.54 2.61 -14.71
CA ARG A 96 6.57 1.19 -15.05
C ARG A 96 5.38 0.45 -14.45
N VAL A 97 5.06 0.74 -13.19
CA VAL A 97 3.98 0.04 -12.48
C VAL A 97 2.61 0.61 -12.86
N ALA A 98 2.49 1.92 -13.00
CA ALA A 98 1.19 2.59 -13.07
C ALA A 98 0.91 3.31 -14.38
N GLY A 99 1.90 3.43 -15.26
CA GLY A 99 1.72 4.11 -16.55
C GLY A 99 2.02 5.60 -16.51
N ALA A 100 1.80 6.26 -17.62
CA ALA A 100 2.20 7.66 -17.83
C ALA A 100 1.55 8.64 -16.84
N ALA A 101 0.37 8.30 -16.30
CA ALA A 101 -0.30 9.16 -15.33
C ALA A 101 0.50 9.34 -14.04
N ALA A 102 1.52 8.50 -13.82
CA ALA A 102 2.40 8.58 -12.66
C ALA A 102 3.64 9.44 -12.92
N ALA A 103 3.71 10.18 -14.03
CA ALA A 103 4.93 10.89 -14.40
C ALA A 103 5.37 11.96 -13.39
N GLY A 104 4.43 12.62 -12.74
CA GLY A 104 4.77 13.61 -11.71
C GLY A 104 5.56 14.78 -12.28
N ASP A 105 5.03 15.45 -13.30
CA ASP A 105 5.72 16.57 -13.94
C ASP A 105 6.03 17.65 -12.90
N GLY A 106 7.25 18.17 -12.95
CA GLY A 106 7.69 19.20 -12.02
C GLY A 106 8.22 18.67 -10.71
N LEU A 107 8.07 17.38 -10.43
CA LEU A 107 8.63 16.78 -9.23
C LEU A 107 10.06 16.29 -9.47
N PRO A 108 10.87 16.12 -8.43
CA PRO A 108 12.16 15.46 -8.61
C PRO A 108 11.95 14.04 -9.16
N ALA A 109 12.96 13.52 -9.85
CA ALA A 109 12.87 12.18 -10.44
C ALA A 109 12.86 11.08 -9.38
N TRP A 110 13.37 11.37 -8.19
CA TRP A 110 13.51 10.38 -7.14
C TRP A 110 13.51 11.06 -5.77
N GLN A 111 12.90 10.40 -4.80
CA GLN A 111 13.00 10.79 -3.40
C GLN A 111 12.74 9.55 -2.54
N PRO A 112 13.58 9.28 -1.53
CA PRO A 112 13.37 8.10 -0.70
C PRO A 112 12.07 8.24 0.08
N GLY A 113 11.46 7.11 0.40
CA GLY A 113 10.29 7.08 1.25
C GLY A 113 10.64 7.24 2.73
N CYS A 114 9.61 7.14 3.54
CA CYS A 114 9.72 7.20 4.99
C CYS A 114 9.35 5.83 5.58
N GLY A 115 9.74 5.58 6.82
CA GLY A 115 9.34 4.34 7.47
C GLY A 115 7.84 4.25 7.67
N SER A 116 7.28 3.08 7.40
CA SER A 116 5.88 2.81 7.68
C SER A 116 5.63 2.85 9.19
N LYS A 117 4.46 3.33 9.60
CA LYS A 117 4.10 3.29 11.01
C LYS A 117 4.01 1.87 11.55
N SER A 118 3.74 0.90 10.69
CA SER A 118 3.61 -0.50 11.10
C SER A 118 4.93 -1.15 11.50
N VAL A 119 6.06 -0.56 11.14
CA VAL A 119 7.39 -1.09 11.50
C VAL A 119 8.09 -0.26 12.58
N GLU A 120 7.42 0.74 13.14
CA GLU A 120 7.98 1.51 14.23
C GLU A 120 8.19 0.61 15.46
N PRO A 121 9.28 0.83 16.23
CA PRO A 121 9.52 0.06 17.45
C PRO A 121 8.32 0.16 18.41
N GLY A 122 7.93 -0.96 19.00
CA GLY A 122 6.77 -1.05 19.87
C GLY A 122 5.47 -1.26 19.10
N VAL A 123 5.29 -0.58 17.98
CA VAL A 123 4.09 -0.77 17.16
C VAL A 123 4.15 -2.12 16.45
N HIS A 124 5.28 -2.43 15.82
CA HIS A 124 5.44 -3.69 15.11
C HIS A 124 5.21 -4.88 16.03
N GLU A 125 5.80 -4.87 17.23
CA GLU A 125 5.63 -5.95 18.19
C GLU A 125 4.18 -6.11 18.61
N THR A 126 3.46 -5.01 18.79
CA THR A 126 2.04 -5.04 19.10
C THR A 126 1.22 -5.68 18.00
N LEU A 127 1.55 -5.35 16.74
CA LEU A 127 0.86 -5.91 15.59
C LEU A 127 1.15 -7.40 15.44
N VAL A 128 2.40 -7.81 15.64
CA VAL A 128 2.76 -9.23 15.63
C VAL A 128 1.99 -9.98 16.71
N ALA A 129 1.91 -9.41 17.91
CA ALA A 129 1.16 -10.06 19.00
C ALA A 129 -0.32 -10.20 18.68
N ARG A 130 -0.88 -9.23 17.96
CA ARG A 130 -2.32 -9.23 17.63
C ARG A 130 -2.64 -10.09 16.42
N TYR A 131 -1.82 -10.07 15.39
CA TYR A 131 -2.13 -10.66 14.08
C TYR A 131 -1.20 -11.78 13.67
N GLY A 132 -0.12 -12.06 14.42
CA GLY A 132 0.90 -13.02 14.01
C GLY A 132 1.95 -12.36 13.12
N ASP A 133 2.98 -13.12 12.77
CA ASP A 133 4.07 -12.59 11.94
C ASP A 133 3.64 -12.58 10.47
N PRO A 134 3.59 -11.42 9.80
CA PRO A 134 3.17 -11.33 8.41
C PRO A 134 4.31 -11.65 7.44
N GLY A 135 5.53 -11.89 7.93
CA GLY A 135 6.72 -11.98 7.09
C GLY A 135 6.64 -13.02 6.00
N LEU A 136 6.01 -14.16 6.31
CA LEU A 136 5.88 -15.23 5.33
C LEU A 136 4.49 -15.22 4.74
N GLY A 137 4.40 -15.24 3.44
CA GLY A 137 3.15 -15.38 2.73
C GLY A 137 2.29 -14.14 2.63
N SER A 138 2.61 -13.05 3.33
CA SER A 138 1.75 -11.87 3.31
C SER A 138 1.58 -11.29 1.91
N ARG A 139 2.59 -11.41 1.08
CA ARG A 139 2.52 -10.90 -0.30
C ARG A 139 1.75 -11.82 -1.24
N GLU A 140 1.50 -13.03 -0.81
CA GLU A 140 0.74 -14.01 -1.59
C GLU A 140 -0.74 -13.94 -1.30
N ILE A 141 -1.14 -13.18 -0.30
CA ILE A 141 -2.54 -13.09 0.11
C ILE A 141 -3.34 -12.35 -0.95
N ALA A 142 -4.39 -12.99 -1.44
CA ALA A 142 -5.32 -12.34 -2.36
C ALA A 142 -6.07 -11.23 -1.64
N VAL A 143 -6.44 -10.19 -2.38
CA VAL A 143 -7.15 -9.04 -1.80
C VAL A 143 -8.43 -9.46 -1.09
N GLY A 144 -9.16 -10.41 -1.66
CA GLY A 144 -10.42 -10.88 -1.09
C GLY A 144 -10.27 -11.64 0.22
N GLU A 145 -9.05 -11.89 0.65
CA GLU A 145 -8.78 -12.63 1.88
C GLU A 145 -8.42 -11.75 3.06
N TRP A 146 -8.60 -10.45 2.92
CA TRP A 146 -8.23 -9.51 3.98
C TRP A 146 -9.03 -9.72 5.27
N ASP A 147 -10.20 -10.30 5.15
CA ASP A 147 -11.04 -10.58 6.30
C ASP A 147 -10.84 -11.98 6.86
N ASP A 148 -10.00 -12.77 6.22
CA ASP A 148 -9.78 -14.14 6.63
C ASP A 148 -8.97 -14.20 7.92
N PRO A 149 -9.18 -15.22 8.74
CA PRO A 149 -8.33 -15.48 9.89
C PRO A 149 -6.88 -15.64 9.47
N ILE A 150 -5.99 -15.36 10.39
CA ILE A 150 -4.55 -15.48 10.13
C ILE A 150 -4.18 -16.88 9.64
N GLU A 151 -4.80 -17.89 10.20
CA GLU A 151 -4.53 -19.27 9.79
C GLU A 151 -4.80 -19.49 8.31
N ALA A 152 -5.92 -18.97 7.83
CA ALA A 152 -6.27 -19.13 6.42
C ALA A 152 -5.27 -18.40 5.54
N CYS A 153 -4.80 -17.23 5.97
CA CYS A 153 -3.80 -16.49 5.22
C CYS A 153 -2.49 -17.28 5.15
N PHE A 154 -2.08 -17.86 6.26
CA PHE A 154 -0.88 -18.68 6.28
C PHE A 154 -0.98 -19.90 5.39
N GLU A 155 -2.10 -20.59 5.44
CA GLU A 155 -2.28 -21.77 4.64
C GLU A 155 -2.12 -21.47 3.15
N ARG A 156 -2.69 -20.36 2.69
CA ARG A 156 -2.63 -20.04 1.27
C ARG A 156 -1.30 -19.43 0.85
N GLY A 157 -0.86 -18.43 1.58
CA GLY A 157 0.36 -17.73 1.22
C GLY A 157 1.60 -18.56 1.47
N TRP A 158 1.59 -19.25 2.57
CA TRP A 158 2.72 -20.05 2.98
C TRP A 158 2.94 -21.24 2.09
N SER A 159 1.85 -21.94 1.75
CA SER A 159 1.96 -23.12 0.88
C SER A 159 2.53 -22.76 -0.48
N ASP A 160 2.18 -21.58 -0.98
CA ASP A 160 2.66 -21.14 -2.28
C ASP A 160 4.08 -20.58 -2.20
N GLY A 161 4.50 -20.11 -1.04
CA GLY A 161 5.81 -19.50 -0.86
C GLY A 161 6.91 -20.48 -0.52
N LEU A 162 6.54 -21.69 -0.22
CA LEU A 162 7.49 -22.73 0.12
C LEU A 162 7.68 -23.68 -1.03
#